data_c1ed7cc39a5d36739b76c78d3c9d783e
#
_entry.id   c1ed7cc39a5d36739b76c78d3c9d783e
#
_cell.length_a   1.000
_cell.length_b   1.000
_cell.length_c   1.000
_cell.angle_alpha   90.00
_cell.angle_beta   90.00
_cell.angle_gamma   90.00
#
_symmetry.space_group_name_H-M   'P 1'
#
loop_
_entity.id
_entity.type
_entity.pdbx_description
1 polymer ?
#
loop_
_entity_poly.entity_id
_entity_poly.type
_entity_poly.pdbx_seq_one_letter_code
_entity_poly.pdbx_strand_id
1 'polypeptide(L)'
;MEFIDVIKERAKSSIKTIVLPETEDMRTLEAADKILKEGIAKLVLVGNEEAVKKSAAEGGFDISGAQIVDPATSEKTQGYIDKLVELRQKKGMTPEQAKEILLNQYLYYGVMMVKMGDADGMVSGACHSTADTLRPCLQILKTKPGTKLVSAFFLIIVPDCEYGANGAFVFGDSGLNQNPNPEELAAIAASSAESFKLLVQEEPVVAMLSHSTKGSAKHADVDKVVEATKIAKEQNPDLALDGEFQLDAAIVPSVGASKAPGSPVAGKANVLIFPDLDAGNIGYKLAQRLAKAEAYGPITQGIAKPVNDLSRGCSADDIVGVVAITSVQCQAQD
;
A
#
# COMPACT_ATOMS: atom_id res chain seq x y z
N MET A 1 23.32 -3.37 3.71
CA MET A 1 22.06 -3.23 4.45
C MET A 1 20.98 -3.39 3.41
N GLU A 2 20.12 -4.36 3.58
CA GLU A 2 19.01 -4.56 2.66
C GLU A 2 18.05 -3.37 2.71
N PHE A 3 17.30 -3.12 1.64
CA PHE A 3 16.40 -1.95 1.58
C PHE A 3 15.40 -1.93 2.73
N ILE A 4 14.84 -3.10 3.07
CA ILE A 4 13.85 -3.21 4.14
C ILE A 4 14.44 -2.86 5.52
N ASP A 5 15.73 -3.11 5.74
CA ASP A 5 16.39 -2.72 6.99
C ASP A 5 16.43 -1.20 7.14
N VAL A 6 16.64 -0.46 6.04
CA VAL A 6 16.60 1.01 6.05
C VAL A 6 15.19 1.51 6.43
N ILE A 7 14.14 0.89 5.89
CA ILE A 7 12.74 1.21 6.24
C ILE A 7 12.47 0.90 7.71
N LYS A 8 12.93 -0.26 8.22
CA LYS A 8 12.78 -0.64 9.64
C LYS A 8 13.49 0.36 10.56
N GLU A 9 14.70 0.78 10.25
CA GLU A 9 15.41 1.77 11.06
C GLU A 9 14.70 3.14 11.05
N ARG A 10 14.13 3.54 9.91
CA ARG A 10 13.30 4.74 9.84
C ARG A 10 12.03 4.60 10.69
N ALA A 11 11.35 3.45 10.64
CA ALA A 11 10.17 3.19 11.47
C ALA A 11 10.51 3.34 12.96
N LYS A 12 11.67 2.84 13.41
CA LYS A 12 12.15 2.96 14.80
C LYS A 12 12.47 4.40 15.22
N SER A 13 12.74 5.31 14.29
CA SER A 13 13.11 6.70 14.63
C SER A 13 11.95 7.50 15.25
N SER A 14 10.71 7.14 14.97
CA SER A 14 9.49 7.71 15.57
C SER A 14 8.41 6.63 15.63
N ILE A 15 8.39 5.91 16.77
CA ILE A 15 7.54 4.72 16.95
C ILE A 15 6.06 5.06 16.79
N LYS A 16 5.40 4.34 15.88
CA LYS A 16 3.96 4.44 15.60
C LYS A 16 3.20 3.24 16.16
N THR A 17 1.91 3.43 16.40
CA THR A 17 1.00 2.38 16.85
C THR A 17 0.23 1.82 15.65
N ILE A 18 0.46 0.54 15.34
CA ILE A 18 -0.14 -0.14 14.19
C ILE A 18 -1.11 -1.22 14.67
N VAL A 19 -2.31 -1.24 14.07
CA VAL A 19 -3.34 -2.26 14.34
C VAL A 19 -3.15 -3.45 13.40
N LEU A 20 -3.18 -4.65 13.97
CA LEU A 20 -3.24 -5.93 13.26
C LEU A 20 -4.54 -6.63 13.66
N PRO A 21 -5.59 -6.57 12.81
CA PRO A 21 -6.92 -7.07 13.18
C PRO A 21 -7.14 -8.56 12.84
N GLU A 22 -6.22 -9.22 12.13
CA GLU A 22 -6.34 -10.61 11.68
C GLU A 22 -5.59 -11.56 12.62
N THR A 23 -5.97 -11.55 13.90
CA THR A 23 -5.32 -12.33 14.96
C THR A 23 -5.64 -13.83 14.92
N GLU A 24 -6.57 -14.25 14.08
CA GLU A 24 -6.87 -15.65 13.74
C GLU A 24 -5.81 -16.27 12.80
N ASP A 25 -5.01 -15.46 12.11
CA ASP A 25 -3.94 -15.94 11.23
C ASP A 25 -2.60 -16.02 11.98
N MET A 26 -2.03 -17.21 12.02
CA MET A 26 -0.77 -17.47 12.73
C MET A 26 0.40 -16.63 12.20
N ARG A 27 0.38 -16.26 10.90
CA ARG A 27 1.41 -15.39 10.30
C ARG A 27 1.37 -13.98 10.89
N THR A 28 0.18 -13.50 11.24
CA THR A 28 0.00 -12.21 11.92
C THR A 28 0.61 -12.24 13.33
N LEU A 29 0.43 -13.32 14.08
CA LEU A 29 1.01 -13.48 15.41
C LEU A 29 2.53 -13.68 15.37
N GLU A 30 3.04 -14.45 14.39
CA GLU A 30 4.48 -14.57 14.13
C GLU A 30 5.11 -13.22 13.78
N ALA A 31 4.46 -12.45 12.90
CA ALA A 31 4.90 -11.10 12.55
C ALA A 31 4.88 -10.17 13.76
N ALA A 32 3.85 -10.25 14.60
CA ALA A 32 3.76 -9.45 15.83
C ALA A 32 4.95 -9.71 16.77
N ASP A 33 5.32 -10.98 16.98
CA ASP A 33 6.50 -11.35 17.77
C ASP A 33 7.79 -10.73 17.20
N LYS A 34 8.00 -10.85 15.88
CA LYS A 34 9.16 -10.27 15.20
C LYS A 34 9.20 -8.73 15.30
N ILE A 35 8.08 -8.06 15.05
CA ILE A 35 7.96 -6.59 15.12
C ILE A 35 8.28 -6.08 16.52
N LEU A 36 7.78 -6.74 17.55
CA LEU A 36 8.01 -6.38 18.94
C LEU A 36 9.47 -6.60 19.35
N LYS A 37 10.06 -7.74 18.98
CA LYS A 37 11.49 -8.03 19.22
C LYS A 37 12.43 -7.04 18.54
N GLU A 38 12.09 -6.64 17.32
CA GLU A 38 12.88 -5.65 16.56
C GLU A 38 12.59 -4.19 16.98
N GLY A 39 11.50 -3.92 17.71
CA GLY A 39 11.11 -2.59 18.14
C GLY A 39 10.66 -1.66 17.00
N ILE A 40 10.04 -2.21 15.96
CA ILE A 40 9.64 -1.47 14.73
C ILE A 40 8.41 -0.59 14.99
N ALA A 41 7.43 -1.08 15.75
CA ALA A 41 6.18 -0.40 16.05
C ALA A 41 5.61 -0.85 17.39
N LYS A 42 4.72 -0.04 17.97
CA LYS A 42 3.77 -0.52 18.98
C LYS A 42 2.63 -1.22 18.26
N LEU A 43 2.17 -2.34 18.80
CA LEU A 43 1.11 -3.12 18.18
C LEU A 43 -0.16 -3.14 19.01
N VAL A 44 -1.28 -3.06 18.29
CA VAL A 44 -2.60 -3.39 18.81
C VAL A 44 -3.14 -4.59 18.02
N LEU A 45 -3.37 -5.69 18.74
CA LEU A 45 -3.97 -6.92 18.22
C LEU A 45 -5.47 -6.89 18.55
N VAL A 46 -6.33 -6.94 17.53
CA VAL A 46 -7.78 -6.93 17.74
C VAL A 46 -8.31 -8.36 17.73
N GLY A 47 -8.97 -8.76 18.80
CA GLY A 47 -9.54 -10.10 18.92
C GLY A 47 -9.87 -10.46 20.34
N ASN A 48 -10.50 -11.63 20.53
CA ASN A 48 -10.75 -12.15 21.87
C ASN A 48 -9.43 -12.43 22.59
N GLU A 49 -9.21 -11.81 23.73
CA GLU A 49 -7.93 -11.78 24.43
C GLU A 49 -7.43 -13.19 24.78
N GLU A 50 -8.29 -14.07 25.28
CA GLU A 50 -7.91 -15.44 25.64
C GLU A 50 -7.53 -16.27 24.41
N ALA A 51 -8.31 -16.14 23.33
CA ALA A 51 -8.06 -16.83 22.09
C ALA A 51 -6.75 -16.39 21.44
N VAL A 52 -6.48 -15.08 21.39
CA VAL A 52 -5.23 -14.52 20.83
C VAL A 52 -4.02 -15.00 21.62
N LYS A 53 -4.06 -14.92 22.97
CA LYS A 53 -2.97 -15.41 23.83
C LYS A 53 -2.74 -16.90 23.68
N LYS A 54 -3.81 -17.70 23.58
CA LYS A 54 -3.72 -19.14 23.38
C LYS A 54 -3.03 -19.46 22.03
N SER A 55 -3.49 -18.86 20.94
CA SER A 55 -2.92 -19.07 19.60
C SER A 55 -1.44 -18.67 19.54
N ALA A 56 -1.08 -17.54 20.14
CA ALA A 56 0.33 -17.12 20.21
C ALA A 56 1.20 -18.12 21.00
N ALA A 57 0.69 -18.63 22.14
CA ALA A 57 1.40 -19.63 22.93
C ALA A 57 1.56 -20.95 22.16
N GLU A 58 0.56 -21.41 21.43
CA GLU A 58 0.61 -22.60 20.58
C GLU A 58 1.64 -22.45 19.45
N GLY A 59 1.80 -21.24 18.90
CA GLY A 59 2.82 -20.90 17.90
C GLY A 59 4.22 -20.64 18.48
N GLY A 60 4.33 -20.51 19.80
CA GLY A 60 5.60 -20.14 20.48
C GLY A 60 5.98 -18.67 20.27
N PHE A 61 5.03 -17.79 20.01
CA PHE A 61 5.24 -16.37 19.75
C PHE A 61 5.06 -15.54 21.01
N ASP A 62 6.01 -14.63 21.28
CA ASP A 62 5.93 -13.68 22.39
C ASP A 62 5.27 -12.36 21.93
N ILE A 63 3.99 -12.21 22.26
CA ILE A 63 3.21 -11.02 21.99
C ILE A 63 2.97 -10.15 23.23
N SER A 64 3.70 -10.37 24.32
CA SER A 64 3.48 -9.67 25.61
C SER A 64 3.69 -8.16 25.52
N GLY A 65 4.42 -7.67 24.53
CA GLY A 65 4.61 -6.25 24.25
C GLY A 65 3.47 -5.59 23.47
N ALA A 66 2.49 -6.36 22.95
CA ALA A 66 1.34 -5.83 22.24
C ALA A 66 0.17 -5.55 23.17
N GLN A 67 -0.61 -4.52 22.84
CA GLN A 67 -1.94 -4.35 23.44
C GLN A 67 -2.92 -5.27 22.72
N ILE A 68 -3.66 -6.10 23.45
CA ILE A 68 -4.78 -6.88 22.90
C ILE A 68 -6.08 -6.14 23.22
N VAL A 69 -6.92 -5.94 22.22
CA VAL A 69 -8.22 -5.26 22.35
C VAL A 69 -9.32 -6.20 21.88
N ASP A 70 -10.14 -6.62 22.84
CA ASP A 70 -11.37 -7.38 22.55
C ASP A 70 -12.54 -6.40 22.37
N PRO A 71 -13.13 -6.31 21.16
CA PRO A 71 -14.29 -5.45 20.89
C PRO A 71 -15.47 -5.68 21.85
N ALA A 72 -15.63 -6.89 22.37
CA ALA A 72 -16.75 -7.24 23.25
C ALA A 72 -16.62 -6.64 24.65
N THR A 73 -15.40 -6.39 25.12
CA THR A 73 -15.12 -5.93 26.51
C THR A 73 -14.48 -4.55 26.57
N SER A 74 -14.05 -4.00 25.45
CA SER A 74 -13.38 -2.70 25.40
C SER A 74 -14.33 -1.55 25.76
N GLU A 75 -13.91 -0.69 26.67
CA GLU A 75 -14.65 0.53 27.06
C GLU A 75 -14.84 1.51 25.89
N LYS A 76 -14.00 1.44 24.86
CA LYS A 76 -14.06 2.32 23.68
C LYS A 76 -15.13 1.92 22.68
N THR A 77 -15.63 0.68 22.75
CA THR A 77 -16.55 0.13 21.75
C THR A 77 -17.81 0.96 21.58
N GLN A 78 -18.41 1.47 22.69
CA GLN A 78 -19.60 2.31 22.58
C GLN A 78 -19.31 3.62 21.82
N GLY A 79 -18.18 4.28 22.07
CA GLY A 79 -17.79 5.49 21.35
C GLY A 79 -17.55 5.22 19.86
N TYR A 80 -17.02 4.05 19.50
CA TYR A 80 -16.85 3.64 18.10
C TYR A 80 -18.19 3.35 17.41
N ILE A 81 -19.16 2.75 18.12
CA ILE A 81 -20.53 2.54 17.62
C ILE A 81 -21.15 3.90 17.28
N ASP A 82 -21.15 4.82 18.24
CA ASP A 82 -21.74 6.15 18.07
C ASP A 82 -21.11 6.90 16.88
N LYS A 83 -19.78 6.84 16.77
CA LYS A 83 -19.05 7.47 15.65
C LYS A 83 -19.33 6.80 14.32
N LEU A 84 -19.43 5.49 14.26
CA LEU A 84 -19.75 4.76 13.03
C LEU A 84 -21.18 5.10 12.54
N VAL A 85 -22.15 5.19 13.47
CA VAL A 85 -23.51 5.67 13.18
C VAL A 85 -23.47 7.10 12.62
N GLU A 86 -22.77 8.04 13.28
CA GLU A 86 -22.61 9.42 12.80
C GLU A 86 -22.08 9.47 11.36
N LEU A 87 -21.02 8.71 11.08
CA LEU A 87 -20.37 8.68 9.76
C LEU A 87 -21.26 8.09 8.66
N ARG A 88 -22.15 7.17 9.02
CA ARG A 88 -22.93 6.36 8.09
C ARG A 88 -24.45 6.60 8.18
N GLN A 89 -24.93 7.53 9.01
CA GLN A 89 -26.37 7.83 9.18
C GLN A 89 -27.08 8.11 7.86
N LYS A 90 -26.45 8.85 6.93
CA LYS A 90 -27.01 9.13 5.58
C LYS A 90 -27.19 7.88 4.70
N LYS A 91 -26.60 6.76 5.10
CA LYS A 91 -26.72 5.44 4.48
C LYS A 91 -27.61 4.48 5.29
N GLY A 92 -28.30 5.00 6.31
CA GLY A 92 -29.23 4.23 7.12
C GLY A 92 -28.63 3.35 8.20
N MET A 93 -27.35 3.59 8.60
CA MET A 93 -26.70 2.84 9.68
C MET A 93 -27.42 3.06 11.00
N THR A 94 -27.87 1.97 11.65
CA THR A 94 -28.43 2.02 13.01
C THR A 94 -27.40 1.66 14.07
N PRO A 95 -27.62 2.02 15.35
CA PRO A 95 -26.73 1.62 16.43
C PRO A 95 -26.57 0.10 16.56
N GLU A 96 -27.64 -0.66 16.35
CA GLU A 96 -27.63 -2.13 16.40
C GLU A 96 -26.74 -2.71 15.29
N GLN A 97 -26.87 -2.20 14.06
CA GLN A 97 -26.05 -2.61 12.94
C GLN A 97 -24.57 -2.24 13.15
N ALA A 98 -24.29 -1.04 13.64
CA ALA A 98 -22.94 -0.61 13.93
C ALA A 98 -22.30 -1.48 15.03
N LYS A 99 -23.06 -1.82 16.08
CA LYS A 99 -22.63 -2.73 17.13
C LYS A 99 -22.33 -4.12 16.57
N GLU A 100 -23.24 -4.68 15.78
CA GLU A 100 -23.05 -6.00 15.17
C GLU A 100 -21.77 -6.04 14.30
N ILE A 101 -21.56 -5.02 13.46
CA ILE A 101 -20.38 -4.91 12.61
C ILE A 101 -19.11 -4.85 13.47
N LEU A 102 -19.05 -3.99 14.47
CA LEU A 102 -17.83 -3.78 15.26
C LEU A 102 -17.49 -4.97 16.16
N LEU A 103 -18.48 -5.73 16.62
CA LEU A 103 -18.24 -6.91 17.44
C LEU A 103 -17.80 -8.14 16.62
N ASN A 104 -18.20 -8.22 15.33
CA ASN A 104 -17.99 -9.41 14.50
C ASN A 104 -17.01 -9.21 13.34
N GLN A 105 -16.60 -7.96 13.04
CA GLN A 105 -15.71 -7.65 11.93
C GLN A 105 -14.52 -6.81 12.43
N TYR A 106 -13.46 -7.48 12.84
CA TYR A 106 -12.29 -6.84 13.45
C TYR A 106 -11.58 -5.85 12.52
N LEU A 107 -11.71 -6.00 11.19
CA LEU A 107 -11.27 -5.01 10.22
C LEU A 107 -11.95 -3.65 10.44
N TYR A 108 -13.27 -3.63 10.62
CA TYR A 108 -14.01 -2.40 10.92
C TYR A 108 -13.57 -1.79 12.26
N TYR A 109 -13.33 -2.63 13.26
CA TYR A 109 -12.89 -2.17 14.58
C TYR A 109 -11.50 -1.51 14.48
N GLY A 110 -10.55 -2.16 13.79
CA GLY A 110 -9.21 -1.61 13.57
C GLY A 110 -9.23 -0.28 12.82
N VAL A 111 -10.05 -0.17 11.77
CA VAL A 111 -10.22 1.11 11.05
C VAL A 111 -10.85 2.19 11.93
N MET A 112 -11.78 1.83 12.84
CA MET A 112 -12.31 2.79 13.81
C MET A 112 -11.26 3.25 14.81
N MET A 113 -10.34 2.37 15.26
CA MET A 113 -9.20 2.78 16.09
C MET A 113 -8.34 3.85 15.41
N VAL A 114 -8.02 3.65 14.13
CA VAL A 114 -7.28 4.63 13.33
C VAL A 114 -8.09 5.92 13.16
N LYS A 115 -9.40 5.82 12.92
CA LYS A 115 -10.29 6.98 12.78
C LYS A 115 -10.36 7.83 14.03
N MET A 116 -10.37 7.21 15.20
CA MET A 116 -10.50 7.86 16.50
C MET A 116 -9.15 8.34 17.08
N GLY A 117 -8.04 8.00 16.42
CA GLY A 117 -6.69 8.39 16.85
C GLY A 117 -6.13 7.49 17.97
N ASP A 118 -6.69 6.31 18.16
CA ASP A 118 -6.20 5.31 19.11
C ASP A 118 -5.06 4.45 18.50
N ALA A 119 -4.89 4.55 17.20
CA ALA A 119 -3.76 4.01 16.44
C ALA A 119 -3.43 4.93 15.26
N ASP A 120 -2.19 4.85 14.78
CA ASP A 120 -1.69 5.68 13.67
C ASP A 120 -2.01 5.05 12.31
N GLY A 121 -1.98 3.72 12.23
CA GLY A 121 -2.21 2.98 11.00
C GLY A 121 -2.70 1.55 11.24
N MET A 122 -3.00 0.84 10.15
CA MET A 122 -3.45 -0.55 10.18
C MET A 122 -2.83 -1.35 9.04
N VAL A 123 -2.52 -2.62 9.29
CA VAL A 123 -2.12 -3.60 8.27
C VAL A 123 -3.00 -4.83 8.38
N SER A 124 -3.58 -5.28 7.26
CA SER A 124 -4.45 -6.46 7.19
C SER A 124 -4.50 -6.99 5.76
N GLY A 125 -5.17 -8.11 5.50
CA GLY A 125 -5.31 -8.75 4.19
C GLY A 125 -4.66 -10.12 4.09
N ALA A 126 -4.05 -10.61 5.16
CA ALA A 126 -3.46 -11.94 5.19
C ALA A 126 -4.49 -13.06 4.98
N CYS A 127 -5.71 -12.89 5.50
CA CYS A 127 -6.81 -13.85 5.36
C CYS A 127 -8.10 -13.26 4.75
N HIS A 128 -8.17 -11.96 4.52
CA HIS A 128 -9.31 -11.30 3.86
C HIS A 128 -8.98 -10.89 2.42
N SER A 129 -10.02 -10.61 1.63
CA SER A 129 -9.84 -10.06 0.29
C SER A 129 -9.51 -8.57 0.35
N THR A 130 -8.80 -8.04 -0.67
CA THR A 130 -8.56 -6.59 -0.81
C THR A 130 -9.85 -5.77 -0.71
N ALA A 131 -10.96 -6.26 -1.28
CA ALA A 131 -12.25 -5.59 -1.19
C ALA A 131 -12.79 -5.52 0.24
N ASP A 132 -12.61 -6.58 1.04
CA ASP A 132 -13.07 -6.62 2.45
C ASP A 132 -12.18 -5.74 3.34
N THR A 133 -10.87 -5.71 3.08
CA THR A 133 -9.91 -4.85 3.77
C THR A 133 -10.17 -3.36 3.48
N LEU A 134 -10.35 -2.99 2.22
CA LEU A 134 -10.49 -1.58 1.83
C LEU A 134 -11.89 -1.01 2.02
N ARG A 135 -12.93 -1.84 2.05
CA ARG A 135 -14.32 -1.38 2.24
C ARG A 135 -14.50 -0.54 3.52
N PRO A 136 -14.09 -1.00 4.72
CA PRO A 136 -14.17 -0.18 5.93
C PRO A 136 -13.31 1.09 5.83
N CYS A 137 -12.14 1.01 5.22
CA CYS A 137 -11.25 2.16 5.06
C CYS A 137 -11.91 3.28 4.24
N LEU A 138 -12.49 2.93 3.09
CA LEU A 138 -13.21 3.88 2.23
C LEU A 138 -14.49 4.43 2.89
N GLN A 139 -15.18 3.61 3.67
CA GLN A 139 -16.40 4.01 4.34
C GLN A 139 -16.17 4.95 5.52
N ILE A 140 -15.08 4.78 6.25
CA ILE A 140 -14.80 5.43 7.54
C ILE A 140 -13.73 6.52 7.40
N LEU A 141 -12.57 6.20 6.83
CA LEU A 141 -11.44 7.12 6.69
C LEU A 141 -11.61 8.04 5.48
N LYS A 142 -12.17 7.51 4.38
CA LYS A 142 -12.32 8.18 3.08
C LYS A 142 -10.96 8.46 2.41
N THR A 143 -11.00 9.20 1.30
CA THR A 143 -9.81 9.63 0.58
C THR A 143 -9.12 10.83 1.26
N LYS A 144 -7.82 10.95 1.07
CA LYS A 144 -7.04 12.13 1.41
C LYS A 144 -7.64 13.37 0.70
N PRO A 145 -7.72 14.55 1.35
CA PRO A 145 -8.16 15.76 0.68
C PRO A 145 -7.38 16.02 -0.63
N GLY A 146 -8.11 16.33 -1.70
CA GLY A 146 -7.52 16.55 -3.03
C GLY A 146 -7.26 15.28 -3.85
N THR A 147 -7.35 14.10 -3.24
CA THR A 147 -7.18 12.82 -3.94
C THR A 147 -8.52 12.31 -4.46
N LYS A 148 -8.58 12.04 -5.76
CA LYS A 148 -9.80 11.56 -6.43
C LYS A 148 -9.95 10.05 -6.42
N LEU A 149 -8.84 9.32 -6.27
CA LEU A 149 -8.76 7.88 -6.43
C LEU A 149 -7.88 7.26 -5.35
N VAL A 150 -8.33 6.15 -4.78
CA VAL A 150 -7.46 5.25 -4.01
C VAL A 150 -6.84 4.25 -4.97
N SER A 151 -5.54 4.08 -4.90
CA SER A 151 -4.78 3.13 -5.70
C SER A 151 -3.83 2.32 -4.82
N ALA A 152 -3.17 1.34 -5.40
CA ALA A 152 -2.21 0.53 -4.68
C ALA A 152 -0.96 0.29 -5.54
N PHE A 153 0.19 0.25 -4.91
CA PHE A 153 1.45 -0.05 -5.57
C PHE A 153 2.18 -1.19 -4.87
N PHE A 154 3.13 -1.77 -5.58
CA PHE A 154 4.16 -2.61 -4.98
C PHE A 154 5.49 -1.88 -4.99
N LEU A 155 6.17 -1.89 -3.85
CA LEU A 155 7.58 -1.55 -3.78
C LEU A 155 8.37 -2.80 -4.14
N ILE A 156 9.08 -2.74 -5.23
CA ILE A 156 9.85 -3.86 -5.81
C ILE A 156 11.33 -3.59 -5.62
N ILE A 157 12.04 -4.54 -5.04
CA ILE A 157 13.48 -4.50 -4.88
C ILE A 157 14.08 -5.67 -5.65
N VAL A 158 14.68 -5.38 -6.79
CA VAL A 158 15.33 -6.38 -7.65
C VAL A 158 16.79 -6.52 -7.23
N PRO A 159 17.25 -7.71 -6.80
CA PRO A 159 18.65 -7.91 -6.42
C PRO A 159 19.59 -7.74 -7.62
N ASP A 160 20.77 -7.23 -7.38
CA ASP A 160 21.85 -7.07 -8.38
C ASP A 160 21.41 -6.33 -9.65
N CYS A 161 20.47 -5.37 -9.53
CA CYS A 161 19.90 -4.63 -10.64
C CYS A 161 20.43 -3.19 -10.66
N GLU A 162 20.98 -2.78 -11.80
CA GLU A 162 21.52 -1.42 -12.02
C GLU A 162 20.43 -0.40 -12.44
N TYR A 163 19.22 -0.86 -12.79
CA TYR A 163 18.14 0.01 -13.26
C TYR A 163 17.34 0.59 -12.09
N GLY A 164 16.56 1.64 -12.37
CA GLY A 164 15.76 2.33 -11.37
C GLY A 164 16.64 3.01 -10.34
N ALA A 165 16.25 2.93 -9.06
CA ALA A 165 17.06 3.38 -7.93
C ALA A 165 17.86 2.18 -7.38
N ASN A 166 18.88 1.73 -8.10
CA ASN A 166 19.69 0.55 -7.78
C ASN A 166 18.82 -0.69 -7.48
N GLY A 167 17.86 -0.96 -8.37
CA GLY A 167 16.93 -2.08 -8.26
C GLY A 167 15.64 -1.77 -7.50
N ALA A 168 15.52 -0.60 -6.86
CA ALA A 168 14.29 -0.20 -6.21
C ALA A 168 13.33 0.49 -7.20
N PHE A 169 12.07 0.04 -7.22
CA PHE A 169 11.01 0.54 -8.08
C PHE A 169 9.68 0.64 -7.34
N VAL A 170 8.83 1.56 -7.76
CA VAL A 170 7.39 1.53 -7.49
C VAL A 170 6.64 1.08 -8.73
N PHE A 171 5.82 0.04 -8.60
CA PHE A 171 4.92 -0.48 -9.64
C PHE A 171 3.46 -0.10 -9.30
N GLY A 172 2.90 0.87 -9.99
CA GLY A 172 1.55 1.39 -9.78
C GLY A 172 0.68 1.34 -11.04
N ASP A 173 -0.63 1.09 -11.00
CA ASP A 173 -1.32 0.32 -10.00
C ASP A 173 -1.18 -1.17 -10.31
N SER A 174 -0.84 -1.94 -9.31
CA SER A 174 -0.65 -3.38 -9.50
C SER A 174 -1.49 -4.23 -8.54
N GLY A 175 -2.43 -3.60 -7.82
CA GLY A 175 -3.18 -4.26 -6.76
C GLY A 175 -4.68 -3.94 -6.66
N LEU A 176 -5.19 -2.86 -7.26
CA LEU A 176 -6.53 -2.38 -6.94
C LEU A 176 -7.39 -2.02 -8.16
N ASN A 177 -6.95 -1.10 -9.02
CA ASN A 177 -7.77 -0.53 -10.08
C ASN A 177 -7.67 -1.39 -11.35
N GLN A 178 -8.78 -2.01 -11.77
CA GLN A 178 -8.78 -2.99 -12.86
C GLN A 178 -8.43 -2.35 -14.21
N ASN A 179 -9.13 -1.30 -14.58
CA ASN A 179 -8.94 -0.61 -15.87
C ASN A 179 -9.14 0.90 -15.68
N PRO A 180 -8.15 1.60 -15.13
CA PRO A 180 -8.25 3.04 -14.89
C PRO A 180 -8.38 3.81 -16.19
N ASN A 181 -9.19 4.86 -16.18
CA ASN A 181 -9.29 5.81 -17.27
C ASN A 181 -8.08 6.77 -17.29
N PRO A 182 -7.91 7.66 -18.31
CA PRO A 182 -6.75 8.55 -18.37
C PRO A 182 -6.55 9.44 -17.14
N GLU A 183 -7.60 10.00 -16.59
CA GLU A 183 -7.56 10.86 -15.40
C GLU A 183 -7.16 10.06 -14.15
N GLU A 184 -7.65 8.84 -14.03
CA GLU A 184 -7.30 7.93 -12.95
C GLU A 184 -5.83 7.48 -13.05
N LEU A 185 -5.34 7.14 -14.25
CA LEU A 185 -3.92 6.82 -14.47
C LEU A 185 -3.00 8.00 -14.13
N ALA A 186 -3.39 9.22 -14.48
CA ALA A 186 -2.64 10.42 -14.13
C ALA A 186 -2.57 10.61 -12.60
N ALA A 187 -3.67 10.36 -11.89
CA ALA A 187 -3.71 10.41 -10.43
C ALA A 187 -2.85 9.30 -9.78
N ILE A 188 -2.88 8.08 -10.33
CA ILE A 188 -2.02 6.98 -9.90
C ILE A 188 -0.54 7.35 -10.05
N ALA A 189 -0.16 7.97 -11.17
CA ALA A 189 1.21 8.38 -11.43
C ALA A 189 1.71 9.40 -10.38
N ALA A 190 0.91 10.43 -10.07
CA ALA A 190 1.26 11.43 -9.08
C ALA A 190 1.40 10.82 -7.68
N SER A 191 0.43 10.00 -7.24
CA SER A 191 0.47 9.35 -5.94
C SER A 191 1.65 8.36 -5.81
N SER A 192 1.97 7.64 -6.90
CA SER A 192 3.10 6.69 -6.93
C SER A 192 4.44 7.41 -6.85
N ALA A 193 4.57 8.60 -7.46
CA ALA A 193 5.75 9.44 -7.35
C ALA A 193 5.95 9.93 -5.90
N GLU A 194 4.87 10.41 -5.23
CA GLU A 194 4.93 10.79 -3.82
C GLU A 194 5.35 9.62 -2.94
N SER A 195 4.78 8.44 -3.16
CA SER A 195 5.10 7.23 -2.42
C SER A 195 6.55 6.79 -2.62
N PHE A 196 7.06 6.85 -3.85
CA PHE A 196 8.45 6.55 -4.15
C PHE A 196 9.39 7.52 -3.41
N LYS A 197 9.14 8.83 -3.51
CA LYS A 197 9.96 9.85 -2.82
C LYS A 197 9.97 9.65 -1.32
N LEU A 198 8.82 9.31 -0.73
CA LEU A 198 8.71 9.03 0.71
C LEU A 198 9.52 7.80 1.11
N LEU A 199 9.38 6.69 0.40
CA LEU A 199 9.93 5.40 0.83
C LEU A 199 11.40 5.23 0.43
N VAL A 200 11.74 5.55 -0.82
CA VAL A 200 13.09 5.35 -1.38
C VAL A 200 14.01 6.55 -1.09
N GLN A 201 13.44 7.73 -0.85
CA GLN A 201 14.17 8.99 -0.59
C GLN A 201 15.05 9.44 -1.76
N GLU A 202 14.67 9.06 -2.98
CA GLU A 202 15.27 9.54 -4.23
C GLU A 202 14.21 10.29 -5.05
N GLU A 203 14.65 11.03 -6.06
CA GLU A 203 13.71 11.75 -6.95
C GLU A 203 12.98 10.75 -7.86
N PRO A 204 11.64 10.83 -7.94
CA PRO A 204 10.85 9.97 -8.79
C PRO A 204 11.03 10.34 -10.27
N VAL A 205 11.27 9.32 -11.08
CA VAL A 205 11.30 9.39 -12.55
C VAL A 205 10.21 8.46 -13.07
N VAL A 206 9.10 9.03 -13.52
CA VAL A 206 7.85 8.31 -13.76
C VAL A 206 7.67 7.96 -15.22
N ALA A 207 7.54 6.69 -15.54
CA ALA A 207 7.23 6.20 -16.88
C ALA A 207 5.78 5.68 -16.96
N MET A 208 4.99 6.21 -17.89
CA MET A 208 3.68 5.69 -18.24
C MET A 208 3.83 4.56 -19.25
N LEU A 209 3.56 3.31 -18.83
CA LEU A 209 3.86 2.10 -19.59
C LEU A 209 2.78 1.73 -20.62
N SER A 210 3.23 1.22 -21.73
CA SER A 210 2.42 0.70 -22.84
C SER A 210 3.23 -0.34 -23.62
N HIS A 211 2.59 -1.08 -24.52
CA HIS A 211 3.30 -1.83 -25.57
C HIS A 211 3.80 -0.93 -26.71
N SER A 212 3.52 0.38 -26.65
CA SER A 212 3.98 1.40 -27.59
C SER A 212 5.04 2.31 -26.95
N THR A 213 5.94 2.85 -27.78
CA THR A 213 6.85 3.93 -27.40
C THR A 213 6.74 5.06 -28.42
N LYS A 214 6.26 6.25 -27.98
CA LYS A 214 6.17 7.48 -28.77
C LYS A 214 5.49 7.27 -30.14
N GLY A 215 4.33 6.60 -30.12
CA GLY A 215 3.51 6.38 -31.31
C GLY A 215 3.93 5.19 -32.19
N SER A 216 4.75 4.26 -31.66
CA SER A 216 5.17 3.07 -32.41
C SER A 216 4.02 2.09 -32.69
N ALA A 217 2.92 2.17 -31.96
CA ALA A 217 1.70 1.40 -32.18
C ALA A 217 0.45 2.30 -32.08
N LYS A 218 -0.69 1.83 -32.64
CA LYS A 218 -1.98 2.52 -32.58
C LYS A 218 -3.04 1.54 -32.05
N HIS A 219 -3.61 1.87 -30.91
CA HIS A 219 -4.68 1.10 -30.25
C HIS A 219 -5.35 1.98 -29.19
N ALA A 220 -6.61 1.71 -28.85
CA ALA A 220 -7.30 2.44 -27.79
C ALA A 220 -6.58 2.41 -26.44
N ASP A 221 -5.91 1.30 -26.11
CA ASP A 221 -5.10 1.19 -24.88
C ASP A 221 -3.86 2.10 -24.93
N VAL A 222 -3.27 2.30 -26.10
CA VAL A 222 -2.16 3.26 -26.32
C VAL A 222 -2.67 4.69 -26.16
N ASP A 223 -3.79 5.02 -26.81
CA ASP A 223 -4.42 6.35 -26.73
C ASP A 223 -4.75 6.73 -25.30
N LYS A 224 -5.25 5.77 -24.50
CA LYS A 224 -5.50 5.93 -23.05
C LYS A 224 -4.25 6.38 -22.31
N VAL A 225 -3.10 5.73 -22.52
CA VAL A 225 -1.84 6.06 -21.84
C VAL A 225 -1.26 7.39 -22.35
N VAL A 226 -1.38 7.68 -23.64
CA VAL A 226 -0.96 8.98 -24.22
C VAL A 226 -1.74 10.13 -23.58
N GLU A 227 -3.08 10.02 -23.49
CA GLU A 227 -3.90 11.04 -22.84
C GLU A 227 -3.61 11.15 -21.34
N ALA A 228 -3.44 10.02 -20.63
CA ALA A 228 -3.03 10.01 -19.22
C ALA A 228 -1.69 10.73 -19.01
N THR A 229 -0.72 10.50 -19.89
CA THR A 229 0.58 11.17 -19.83
C THR A 229 0.46 12.67 -19.98
N LYS A 230 -0.37 13.13 -20.91
CA LYS A 230 -0.63 14.56 -21.12
C LYS A 230 -1.26 15.20 -19.87
N ILE A 231 -2.34 14.59 -19.35
CA ILE A 231 -3.03 15.06 -18.15
C ILE A 231 -2.07 15.11 -16.95
N ALA A 232 -1.26 14.05 -16.73
CA ALA A 232 -0.32 13.99 -15.63
C ALA A 232 0.74 15.11 -15.71
N LYS A 233 1.27 15.41 -16.88
CA LYS A 233 2.23 16.50 -17.11
C LYS A 233 1.61 17.88 -16.85
N GLU A 234 0.36 18.09 -17.30
CA GLU A 234 -0.35 19.35 -17.09
C GLU A 234 -0.63 19.60 -15.60
N GLN A 235 -0.98 18.54 -14.86
CA GLN A 235 -1.29 18.63 -13.42
C GLN A 235 -0.03 18.70 -12.54
N ASN A 236 1.09 18.14 -12.99
CA ASN A 236 2.34 18.04 -12.24
C ASN A 236 3.54 18.47 -13.10
N PRO A 237 3.66 19.77 -13.44
CA PRO A 237 4.68 20.24 -14.40
C PRO A 237 6.12 20.06 -13.93
N ASP A 238 6.33 19.98 -12.61
CA ASP A 238 7.66 19.80 -12.01
C ASP A 238 8.06 18.32 -11.86
N LEU A 239 7.14 17.39 -12.11
CA LEU A 239 7.41 15.96 -11.99
C LEU A 239 8.13 15.45 -13.26
N ALA A 240 9.25 14.76 -13.10
CA ALA A 240 9.89 14.03 -14.16
C ALA A 240 9.00 12.85 -14.60
N LEU A 241 8.07 13.11 -15.52
CA LEU A 241 7.10 12.15 -16.02
C LEU A 241 7.03 12.20 -17.54
N ASP A 242 7.04 11.03 -18.16
CA ASP A 242 6.87 10.91 -19.62
C ASP A 242 6.29 9.54 -20.03
N GLY A 243 5.88 9.41 -21.25
CA GLY A 243 5.27 8.24 -21.88
C GLY A 243 4.69 8.59 -23.25
N GLU A 244 4.04 7.65 -23.92
CA GLU A 244 3.95 6.24 -23.50
C GLU A 244 5.26 5.52 -23.83
N PHE A 245 5.64 4.54 -23.01
CA PHE A 245 6.87 3.77 -23.17
C PHE A 245 6.64 2.27 -23.03
N GLN A 246 7.32 1.51 -23.87
CA GLN A 246 7.61 0.10 -23.56
C GLN A 246 8.57 0.05 -22.35
N LEU A 247 8.51 -1.05 -21.59
CA LEU A 247 9.30 -1.21 -20.37
C LEU A 247 10.80 -1.07 -20.62
N ASP A 248 11.31 -1.67 -21.69
CA ASP A 248 12.72 -1.59 -22.07
C ASP A 248 13.18 -0.15 -22.38
N ALA A 249 12.32 0.62 -23.07
CA ALA A 249 12.57 2.03 -23.33
C ALA A 249 12.50 2.90 -22.06
N ALA A 250 11.70 2.51 -21.08
CA ALA A 250 11.57 3.23 -19.81
C ALA A 250 12.82 3.07 -18.92
N ILE A 251 13.40 1.86 -18.82
CA ILE A 251 14.42 1.55 -17.82
C ILE A 251 15.84 1.34 -18.39
N VAL A 252 16.00 0.95 -19.66
CA VAL A 252 17.31 0.65 -20.25
C VAL A 252 17.83 1.87 -20.99
N PRO A 253 18.97 2.49 -20.58
CA PRO A 253 19.46 3.75 -21.14
C PRO A 253 19.68 3.74 -22.66
N SER A 254 20.28 2.67 -23.20
CA SER A 254 20.54 2.54 -24.63
C SER A 254 19.27 2.43 -25.46
N VAL A 255 18.24 1.72 -24.93
CA VAL A 255 16.95 1.57 -25.59
C VAL A 255 16.16 2.88 -25.52
N GLY A 256 16.16 3.53 -24.36
CA GLY A 256 15.53 4.85 -24.16
C GLY A 256 16.09 5.91 -25.10
N ALA A 257 17.43 5.97 -25.23
CA ALA A 257 18.08 6.90 -26.15
C ALA A 257 17.72 6.64 -27.63
N SER A 258 17.52 5.38 -28.01
CA SER A 258 17.14 4.98 -29.36
C SER A 258 15.67 5.22 -29.69
N LYS A 259 14.75 4.78 -28.78
CA LYS A 259 13.30 4.79 -29.04
C LYS A 259 12.62 6.12 -28.66
N ALA A 260 13.19 6.88 -27.72
CA ALA A 260 12.63 8.15 -27.24
C ALA A 260 13.73 9.21 -27.03
N PRO A 261 14.45 9.61 -28.10
CA PRO A 261 15.52 10.57 -27.98
C PRO A 261 15.01 11.92 -27.45
N GLY A 262 15.75 12.48 -26.49
CA GLY A 262 15.39 13.75 -25.84
C GLY A 262 14.39 13.66 -24.69
N SER A 263 13.84 12.50 -24.39
CA SER A 263 13.01 12.33 -23.19
C SER A 263 13.87 12.41 -21.90
N PRO A 264 13.44 13.18 -20.88
CA PRO A 264 14.13 13.24 -19.60
C PRO A 264 13.96 11.96 -18.75
N VAL A 265 13.02 11.10 -19.12
CA VAL A 265 12.59 9.90 -18.36
C VAL A 265 13.11 8.60 -18.98
N ALA A 266 13.11 8.50 -20.32
CA ALA A 266 13.46 7.27 -21.02
C ALA A 266 14.84 6.75 -20.60
N GLY A 267 14.91 5.47 -20.25
CA GLY A 267 16.11 4.78 -19.78
C GLY A 267 16.52 5.07 -18.33
N LYS A 268 15.67 5.79 -17.55
CA LYS A 268 15.99 6.22 -16.17
C LYS A 268 14.84 6.00 -15.18
N ALA A 269 13.72 5.44 -15.62
CA ALA A 269 12.52 5.35 -14.80
C ALA A 269 12.72 4.46 -13.57
N ASN A 270 12.19 4.91 -12.44
CA ASN A 270 12.14 4.19 -11.18
C ASN A 270 10.70 4.07 -10.63
N VAL A 271 9.74 4.77 -11.24
CA VAL A 271 8.30 4.63 -11.00
C VAL A 271 7.64 4.20 -12.30
N LEU A 272 7.05 3.02 -12.30
CA LEU A 272 6.47 2.38 -13.46
C LEU A 272 4.94 2.31 -13.31
N ILE A 273 4.21 3.03 -14.18
CA ILE A 273 2.75 3.09 -14.15
C ILE A 273 2.19 2.17 -15.22
N PHE A 274 1.52 1.12 -14.78
CA PHE A 274 0.94 0.10 -15.65
C PHE A 274 -0.43 0.55 -16.19
N PRO A 275 -0.78 0.20 -17.43
CA PRO A 275 -2.02 0.68 -18.07
C PRO A 275 -3.29 0.08 -17.47
N ASP A 276 -3.18 -1.08 -16.85
CA ASP A 276 -4.29 -1.82 -16.22
C ASP A 276 -3.75 -2.81 -15.19
N LEU A 277 -4.68 -3.44 -14.45
CA LEU A 277 -4.36 -4.38 -13.38
C LEU A 277 -3.72 -5.67 -13.89
N ASP A 278 -4.11 -6.16 -15.07
CA ASP A 278 -3.53 -7.38 -15.62
C ASP A 278 -2.04 -7.20 -15.86
N ALA A 279 -1.66 -6.10 -16.53
CA ALA A 279 -0.26 -5.78 -16.78
C ALA A 279 0.53 -5.58 -15.48
N GLY A 280 0.00 -4.82 -14.53
CA GLY A 280 0.66 -4.54 -13.26
C GLY A 280 0.78 -5.78 -12.35
N ASN A 281 -0.29 -6.54 -12.21
CA ASN A 281 -0.34 -7.73 -11.36
C ASN A 281 0.55 -8.87 -11.90
N ILE A 282 0.51 -9.11 -13.21
CA ILE A 282 1.39 -10.07 -13.87
C ILE A 282 2.84 -9.59 -13.75
N GLY A 283 3.09 -8.30 -14.02
CA GLY A 283 4.42 -7.70 -14.01
C GLY A 283 5.14 -7.84 -12.67
N TYR A 284 4.49 -7.47 -11.55
CA TYR A 284 5.14 -7.60 -10.25
C TYR A 284 5.41 -9.06 -9.86
N LYS A 285 4.49 -9.98 -10.19
CA LYS A 285 4.69 -11.41 -9.92
C LYS A 285 5.81 -12.02 -10.75
N LEU A 286 5.97 -11.59 -12.01
CA LEU A 286 7.12 -11.99 -12.82
C LEU A 286 8.44 -11.53 -12.20
N ALA A 287 8.52 -10.28 -11.78
CA ALA A 287 9.70 -9.76 -11.08
C ALA A 287 9.97 -10.54 -9.78
N GLN A 288 8.94 -10.71 -8.93
CA GLN A 288 9.06 -11.42 -7.67
C GLN A 288 9.53 -12.87 -7.84
N ARG A 289 8.92 -13.63 -8.78
CA ARG A 289 9.17 -15.07 -8.91
C ARG A 289 10.37 -15.40 -9.78
N LEU A 290 10.58 -14.68 -10.89
CA LEU A 290 11.65 -14.97 -11.84
C LEU A 290 12.94 -14.20 -11.53
N ALA A 291 12.85 -12.92 -11.15
CA ALA A 291 14.00 -12.12 -10.78
C ALA A 291 14.34 -12.18 -9.28
N LYS A 292 13.59 -12.97 -8.49
CA LYS A 292 13.73 -13.08 -7.02
C LYS A 292 13.66 -11.73 -6.30
N ALA A 293 12.90 -10.81 -6.87
CA ALA A 293 12.68 -9.51 -6.27
C ALA A 293 11.84 -9.63 -4.99
N GLU A 294 12.18 -8.83 -4.00
CA GLU A 294 11.26 -8.57 -2.89
C GLU A 294 10.11 -7.71 -3.42
N ALA A 295 8.89 -8.00 -2.99
CA ALA A 295 7.70 -7.28 -3.42
C ALA A 295 6.83 -6.96 -2.19
N TYR A 296 6.93 -5.73 -1.71
CA TYR A 296 6.15 -5.25 -0.57
C TYR A 296 4.87 -4.58 -1.05
N GLY A 297 3.72 -5.14 -0.67
CA GLY A 297 2.43 -4.62 -1.09
C GLY A 297 1.29 -5.66 -1.07
N PRO A 298 0.10 -5.26 -1.54
CA PRO A 298 -0.19 -3.93 -2.11
C PRO A 298 -0.22 -2.83 -1.04
N ILE A 299 0.58 -1.79 -1.24
CA ILE A 299 0.60 -0.61 -0.38
C ILE A 299 -0.42 0.39 -0.90
N THR A 300 -1.37 0.79 -0.06
CA THR A 300 -2.43 1.72 -0.47
C THR A 300 -1.95 3.17 -0.45
N GLN A 301 -2.45 3.94 -1.38
CA GLN A 301 -2.22 5.37 -1.48
C GLN A 301 -3.53 6.11 -1.77
N GLY A 302 -3.64 7.33 -1.27
CA GLY A 302 -4.83 8.14 -1.43
C GLY A 302 -5.90 7.97 -0.36
N ILE A 303 -5.74 7.09 0.63
CA ILE A 303 -6.59 7.02 1.84
C ILE A 303 -6.11 8.10 2.84
N ALA A 304 -7.06 8.68 3.59
CA ALA A 304 -6.77 9.79 4.50
C ALA A 304 -5.81 9.43 5.66
N LYS A 305 -5.71 8.16 6.01
CA LYS A 305 -4.79 7.61 7.02
C LYS A 305 -4.11 6.35 6.47
N PRO A 306 -2.87 6.03 6.89
CA PRO A 306 -2.15 4.85 6.44
C PRO A 306 -2.85 3.56 6.86
N VAL A 307 -3.37 2.86 5.87
CA VAL A 307 -3.95 1.53 6.02
C VAL A 307 -3.50 0.71 4.82
N ASN A 308 -2.83 -0.39 5.05
CA ASN A 308 -2.28 -1.20 3.98
C ASN A 308 -2.88 -2.61 3.94
N ASP A 309 -3.06 -3.09 2.71
CA ASP A 309 -3.51 -4.44 2.41
C ASP A 309 -2.30 -5.38 2.25
N LEU A 310 -2.55 -6.65 2.38
CA LEU A 310 -1.58 -7.74 2.19
C LEU A 310 -2.06 -8.68 1.09
N SER A 311 -1.13 -9.33 0.43
CA SER A 311 -1.48 -10.51 -0.37
C SER A 311 -1.85 -11.67 0.56
N ARG A 312 -2.90 -12.42 0.26
CA ARG A 312 -3.24 -13.65 0.99
C ARG A 312 -2.12 -14.71 0.97
N GLY A 313 -1.20 -14.59 0.03
CA GLY A 313 0.00 -15.42 -0.06
C GLY A 313 1.23 -14.82 0.62
N CYS A 314 1.08 -13.80 1.47
CA CYS A 314 2.18 -13.19 2.20
C CYS A 314 2.77 -14.14 3.25
N SER A 315 4.03 -13.92 3.56
CA SER A 315 4.73 -14.50 4.71
C SER A 315 4.63 -13.60 5.95
N ALA A 316 5.05 -14.08 7.11
CA ALA A 316 5.18 -13.23 8.30
C ALA A 316 6.18 -12.08 8.07
N ASP A 317 7.26 -12.32 7.33
CA ASP A 317 8.26 -11.30 7.01
C ASP A 317 7.71 -10.20 6.07
N ASP A 318 6.82 -10.57 5.14
CA ASP A 318 6.08 -9.57 4.33
C ASP A 318 5.22 -8.67 5.22
N ILE A 319 4.54 -9.24 6.23
CA ILE A 319 3.74 -8.46 7.20
C ILE A 319 4.64 -7.50 7.97
N VAL A 320 5.80 -7.95 8.46
CA VAL A 320 6.79 -7.10 9.15
C VAL A 320 7.22 -5.94 8.26
N GLY A 321 7.53 -6.22 6.99
CA GLY A 321 7.91 -5.21 6.01
C GLY A 321 6.81 -4.17 5.77
N VAL A 322 5.56 -4.63 5.58
CA VAL A 322 4.41 -3.72 5.36
C VAL A 322 4.11 -2.89 6.62
N VAL A 323 4.27 -3.44 7.83
CA VAL A 323 4.15 -2.67 9.09
C VAL A 323 5.22 -1.58 9.18
N ALA A 324 6.47 -1.89 8.82
CA ALA A 324 7.54 -0.89 8.78
C ALA A 324 7.23 0.24 7.77
N ILE A 325 6.78 -0.11 6.56
CA ILE A 325 6.34 0.86 5.54
C ILE A 325 5.17 1.70 6.07
N THR A 326 4.15 1.08 6.68
CA THR A 326 3.00 1.78 7.26
C THR A 326 3.44 2.76 8.34
N SER A 327 4.39 2.37 9.20
CA SER A 327 4.95 3.25 10.21
C SER A 327 5.63 4.48 9.61
N VAL A 328 6.40 4.32 8.53
CA VAL A 328 7.01 5.43 7.79
C VAL A 328 5.95 6.33 7.13
N GLN A 329 4.88 5.75 6.58
CA GLN A 329 3.75 6.53 6.06
C GLN A 329 3.04 7.34 7.17
N CYS A 330 2.89 6.79 8.37
CA CYS A 330 2.32 7.49 9.52
C CYS A 330 3.19 8.67 9.95
N GLN A 331 4.52 8.49 9.99
CA GLN A 331 5.48 9.57 10.33
C GLN A 331 5.37 10.77 9.38
N ALA A 332 5.06 10.53 8.11
CA ALA A 332 4.89 11.60 7.12
C ALA A 332 3.60 12.42 7.28
N GLN A 333 2.71 12.02 8.20
CA GLN A 333 1.46 12.73 8.49
C GLN A 333 1.52 13.59 9.77
N ASP A 334 2.62 13.51 10.52
CA ASP A 334 2.91 14.37 11.67
C ASP A 334 3.29 15.77 11.19
#